data_2c474184aba5fd8df37a68df7461077a
#
_entry.id   2c474184aba5fd8df37a68df7461077a
#
_cell.length_a   1.000
_cell.length_b   1.000
_cell.length_c   1.000
_cell.angle_alpha   90.00
_cell.angle_beta   90.00
_cell.angle_gamma   90.00
#
_symmetry.space_group_name_H-M   'P 1'
#
loop_
_entity.id
_entity.type
_entity.pdbx_description
1 polymer ?
#
loop_
_entity_poly.entity_id
_entity_poly.type
_entity_poly.pdbx_seq_one_letter_code
_entity_poly.pdbx_strand_id
1 'polypeptide(L)'
;MRVAYYSPMPPERSGIADYSAHLLPKLAEQIDVQVVRRGRTRPVRGTDLALYHLGNNPDAHGWIVEALRRRPGVVVLHDFVLHHLVAGLTIGRRDGHGYLDAMEREGGVVGRLLAHGVLDKRIPPLWESRPEDFHLAGEVLDLATGLIVHSSYVEGRARAAGFEGPVWRIPHPAWEHAPVEPARLEGSPLIGSFGNLNASKRIPQLLEAFARLRRSRPEARLLLVGAVSPGFDLDRRLQRLGLSEEGITREEYVEEDRLWALMAACDVCINLRSPTMGETSGSVIRQLSLGKPVVVSDVGWFAELPDAVALKVPVGTGETEALHAALELLARDDAARRVMSAAALDLVRREHDLGRVADLYAAALEQAAGGEAVADAVLGDVARAAADVGIEPGSPEAAELARRLAEVELGR
;
A
#
# COMPACT_ATOMS: atom_id res chain seq x y z
N MET A 1 -25.24 -10.14 -8.31
CA MET A 1 -24.03 -10.69 -7.66
C MET A 1 -23.97 -10.22 -6.22
N ARG A 2 -23.66 -11.10 -5.27
CA ARG A 2 -23.51 -10.79 -3.84
C ARG A 2 -22.08 -11.09 -3.37
N VAL A 3 -21.38 -10.08 -2.82
CA VAL A 3 -19.97 -10.17 -2.45
C VAL A 3 -19.80 -10.10 -0.93
N ALA A 4 -19.05 -11.05 -0.35
CA ALA A 4 -18.61 -10.98 1.04
C ALA A 4 -17.36 -10.10 1.12
N TYR A 5 -17.45 -8.95 1.80
CA TYR A 5 -16.40 -7.93 1.87
C TYR A 5 -15.64 -8.02 3.20
N TYR A 6 -14.40 -8.44 3.15
CA TYR A 6 -13.51 -8.58 4.30
C TYR A 6 -12.50 -7.43 4.32
N SER A 7 -12.65 -6.51 5.26
CA SER A 7 -11.73 -5.38 5.43
C SER A 7 -11.74 -4.89 6.87
N PRO A 8 -10.66 -4.26 7.35
CA PRO A 8 -10.77 -3.36 8.49
C PRO A 8 -11.79 -2.27 8.19
N MET A 9 -12.56 -1.89 9.20
CA MET A 9 -13.62 -0.88 9.08
C MET A 9 -13.55 0.08 10.28
N PRO A 10 -13.98 1.32 10.17
CA PRO A 10 -14.13 2.19 11.33
C PRO A 10 -14.94 1.52 12.45
N PRO A 11 -14.59 1.70 13.72
CA PRO A 11 -13.65 2.68 14.28
C PRO A 11 -12.17 2.24 14.31
N GLU A 12 -11.76 1.23 13.55
CA GLU A 12 -10.34 0.84 13.46
C GLU A 12 -9.52 1.97 12.80
N ARG A 13 -8.46 2.40 13.49
CA ARG A 13 -7.56 3.45 12.99
C ARG A 13 -6.56 2.86 11.98
N SER A 14 -6.99 2.74 10.74
CA SER A 14 -6.21 2.20 9.63
C SER A 14 -6.55 2.92 8.34
N GLY A 15 -5.55 3.26 7.52
CA GLY A 15 -5.80 3.84 6.20
C GLY A 15 -6.65 2.95 5.30
N ILE A 16 -6.61 1.62 5.50
CA ILE A 16 -7.46 0.67 4.77
C ILE A 16 -8.90 0.69 5.29
N ALA A 17 -9.11 0.97 6.59
CA ALA A 17 -10.46 1.18 7.13
C ALA A 17 -11.09 2.44 6.52
N ASP A 18 -10.34 3.54 6.44
CA ASP A 18 -10.79 4.77 5.79
C ASP A 18 -11.07 4.53 4.30
N TYR A 19 -10.15 3.84 3.61
CA TYR A 19 -10.34 3.44 2.22
C TYR A 19 -11.67 2.71 2.00
N SER A 20 -11.93 1.69 2.81
CA SER A 20 -13.15 0.88 2.70
C SER A 20 -14.40 1.66 3.06
N ALA A 21 -14.34 2.55 4.05
CA ALA A 21 -15.47 3.39 4.43
C ALA A 21 -15.91 4.33 3.31
N HIS A 22 -14.97 4.81 2.49
CA HIS A 22 -15.27 5.67 1.34
C HIS A 22 -15.71 4.88 0.11
N LEU A 23 -15.08 3.74 -0.19
CA LEU A 23 -15.39 2.94 -1.36
C LEU A 23 -16.75 2.24 -1.24
N LEU A 24 -17.07 1.68 -0.07
CA LEU A 24 -18.24 0.83 0.12
C LEU A 24 -19.57 1.48 -0.27
N PRO A 25 -19.89 2.73 0.11
CA PRO A 25 -21.15 3.35 -0.28
C PRO A 25 -21.35 3.38 -1.80
N LYS A 26 -20.30 3.72 -2.55
CA LYS A 26 -20.34 3.78 -4.02
C LYS A 26 -20.39 2.39 -4.66
N LEU A 27 -19.66 1.45 -4.13
CA LEU A 27 -19.67 0.08 -4.61
C LEU A 27 -21.04 -0.61 -4.35
N ALA A 28 -21.66 -0.32 -3.21
CA ALA A 28 -22.97 -0.86 -2.85
C ALA A 28 -24.14 -0.30 -3.71
N GLU A 29 -23.93 0.80 -4.43
CA GLU A 29 -24.89 1.27 -5.45
C GLU A 29 -24.98 0.32 -6.67
N GLN A 30 -23.95 -0.50 -6.90
CA GLN A 30 -23.80 -1.33 -8.10
C GLN A 30 -23.92 -2.83 -7.83
N ILE A 31 -23.42 -3.30 -6.68
CA ILE A 31 -23.41 -4.71 -6.31
C ILE A 31 -23.92 -4.91 -4.88
N ASP A 32 -24.49 -6.08 -4.58
CA ASP A 32 -24.91 -6.43 -3.21
C ASP A 32 -23.66 -6.79 -2.37
N VAL A 33 -23.26 -5.87 -1.48
CA VAL A 33 -22.06 -6.03 -0.65
C VAL A 33 -22.45 -6.40 0.78
N GLN A 34 -22.00 -7.54 1.23
CA GLN A 34 -22.11 -7.96 2.63
C GLN A 34 -20.79 -7.75 3.38
N VAL A 35 -20.71 -6.67 4.16
CA VAL A 35 -19.54 -6.42 5.01
C VAL A 35 -19.45 -7.49 6.10
N VAL A 36 -18.29 -8.12 6.20
CA VAL A 36 -18.04 -9.18 7.16
C VAL A 36 -17.49 -8.60 8.47
N ARG A 37 -18.18 -8.92 9.56
CA ARG A 37 -17.78 -8.47 10.89
C ARG A 37 -16.37 -8.96 11.24
N ARG A 38 -15.53 -8.07 11.79
CA ARG A 38 -14.18 -8.39 12.27
C ARG A 38 -14.15 -9.68 13.11
N GLY A 39 -13.16 -10.52 12.84
CA GLY A 39 -12.94 -11.79 13.52
C GLY A 39 -13.79 -12.95 13.01
N ARG A 40 -14.75 -12.70 12.11
CA ARG A 40 -15.50 -13.77 11.46
C ARG A 40 -14.69 -14.39 10.33
N THR A 41 -14.11 -15.56 10.57
CA THR A 41 -13.29 -16.29 9.59
C THR A 41 -14.07 -17.35 8.80
N ARG A 42 -15.29 -17.70 9.23
CA ARG A 42 -16.14 -18.66 8.52
C ARG A 42 -16.74 -18.04 7.27
N PRO A 43 -16.77 -18.78 6.14
CA PRO A 43 -17.40 -18.31 4.92
C PRO A 43 -18.83 -17.82 5.14
N VAL A 44 -19.18 -16.75 4.44
CA VAL A 44 -20.55 -16.20 4.44
C VAL A 44 -21.37 -16.98 3.41
N ARG A 45 -22.48 -17.58 3.86
CA ARG A 45 -23.37 -18.34 2.98
C ARG A 45 -24.17 -17.39 2.09
N GLY A 46 -24.47 -17.85 0.85
CA GLY A 46 -25.28 -17.09 -0.10
C GLY A 46 -24.54 -15.86 -0.68
N THR A 47 -23.23 -15.89 -0.69
CA THR A 47 -22.39 -14.94 -1.44
C THR A 47 -21.69 -15.66 -2.58
N ASP A 48 -21.67 -15.03 -3.74
CA ASP A 48 -21.09 -15.58 -4.96
C ASP A 48 -19.55 -15.50 -4.89
N LEU A 49 -19.01 -14.41 -4.32
CA LEU A 49 -17.60 -14.11 -4.27
C LEU A 49 -17.20 -13.60 -2.88
N ALA A 50 -15.92 -13.74 -2.54
CA ALA A 50 -15.30 -13.10 -1.39
C ALA A 50 -14.20 -12.14 -1.84
N LEU A 51 -14.21 -10.91 -1.30
CA LEU A 51 -13.23 -9.87 -1.54
C LEU A 51 -12.49 -9.58 -0.24
N TYR A 52 -11.15 -9.65 -0.28
CA TYR A 52 -10.28 -9.54 0.89
C TYR A 52 -9.32 -8.36 0.74
N HIS A 53 -9.43 -7.35 1.61
CA HIS A 53 -8.49 -6.23 1.66
C HIS A 53 -7.34 -6.57 2.59
N LEU A 54 -6.13 -6.67 2.06
CA LEU A 54 -4.93 -7.05 2.81
C LEU A 54 -3.86 -5.97 2.76
N GLY A 55 -3.30 -5.72 3.93
CA GLY A 55 -2.13 -4.87 4.17
C GLY A 55 -1.21 -5.49 5.19
N ASN A 56 -0.09 -4.84 5.49
CA ASN A 56 1.03 -5.41 6.25
C ASN A 56 0.88 -5.33 7.79
N ASN A 57 -0.31 -5.00 8.33
CA ASN A 57 -0.56 -4.92 9.76
C ASN A 57 -1.21 -6.21 10.30
N PRO A 58 -0.54 -7.00 11.19
CA PRO A 58 -1.07 -8.26 11.69
C PRO A 58 -2.35 -8.09 12.54
N ASP A 59 -2.47 -7.01 13.30
CA ASP A 59 -3.64 -6.79 14.17
C ASP A 59 -4.89 -6.49 13.35
N ALA A 60 -4.76 -5.76 12.25
CA ALA A 60 -5.87 -5.41 11.38
C ALA A 60 -6.24 -6.54 10.40
N HIS A 61 -5.25 -7.27 9.87
CA HIS A 61 -5.45 -8.17 8.73
C HIS A 61 -5.34 -9.67 9.05
N GLY A 62 -4.85 -10.04 10.22
CA GLY A 62 -4.60 -11.46 10.55
C GLY A 62 -5.86 -12.33 10.46
N TRP A 63 -7.01 -11.84 10.88
CA TRP A 63 -8.29 -12.54 10.76
C TRP A 63 -8.77 -12.68 9.30
N ILE A 64 -8.37 -11.76 8.43
CA ILE A 64 -8.69 -11.78 7.00
C ILE A 64 -7.90 -12.88 6.30
N VAL A 65 -6.60 -13.04 6.62
CA VAL A 65 -5.78 -14.16 6.13
C VAL A 65 -6.40 -15.50 6.55
N GLU A 66 -6.84 -15.62 7.80
CA GLU A 66 -7.52 -16.83 8.27
C GLU A 66 -8.85 -17.10 7.54
N ALA A 67 -9.57 -16.05 7.12
CA ALA A 67 -10.78 -16.20 6.31
C ALA A 67 -10.43 -16.63 4.87
N LEU A 68 -9.40 -16.03 4.27
CA LEU A 68 -8.89 -16.37 2.93
C LEU A 68 -8.45 -17.85 2.85
N ARG A 69 -7.74 -18.36 3.87
CA ARG A 69 -7.37 -19.79 3.98
C ARG A 69 -8.58 -20.74 3.93
N ARG A 70 -9.74 -20.28 4.40
CA ARG A 70 -10.98 -21.11 4.43
C ARG A 70 -11.81 -21.00 3.16
N ARG A 71 -11.71 -19.90 2.47
CA ARG A 71 -12.39 -19.66 1.20
C ARG A 71 -11.50 -18.76 0.34
N PRO A 72 -10.85 -19.31 -0.68
CA PRO A 72 -10.16 -18.50 -1.70
C PRO A 72 -11.09 -17.45 -2.32
N GLY A 73 -10.53 -16.34 -2.79
CA GLY A 73 -11.30 -15.26 -3.38
C GLY A 73 -10.41 -14.15 -3.93
N VAL A 74 -11.03 -13.07 -4.39
CA VAL A 74 -10.29 -11.91 -4.90
C VAL A 74 -9.62 -11.16 -3.74
N VAL A 75 -8.34 -10.82 -3.92
CA VAL A 75 -7.55 -10.10 -2.92
C VAL A 75 -7.18 -8.70 -3.44
N VAL A 76 -7.47 -7.69 -2.65
CA VAL A 76 -6.95 -6.33 -2.83
C VAL A 76 -5.66 -6.22 -2.03
N LEU A 77 -4.52 -6.09 -2.72
CA LEU A 77 -3.23 -5.90 -2.09
C LEU A 77 -2.93 -4.40 -1.91
N HIS A 78 -3.07 -3.93 -0.68
CA HIS A 78 -2.68 -2.56 -0.31
C HIS A 78 -1.18 -2.43 -0.08
N ASP A 79 -0.54 -3.50 0.42
CA ASP A 79 0.91 -3.66 0.53
C ASP A 79 1.30 -4.96 -0.17
N PHE A 80 2.35 -4.95 -0.97
CA PHE A 80 2.89 -6.17 -1.57
C PHE A 80 3.76 -6.95 -0.58
N VAL A 81 4.56 -6.22 0.21
CA VAL A 81 5.39 -6.82 1.25
C VAL A 81 4.54 -7.10 2.49
N LEU A 82 4.27 -8.37 2.76
CA LEU A 82 3.46 -8.83 3.90
C LEU A 82 4.32 -9.41 5.05
N HIS A 83 5.63 -9.12 5.04
CA HIS A 83 6.56 -9.71 6.00
C HIS A 83 6.20 -9.41 7.46
N HIS A 84 5.80 -8.18 7.78
CA HIS A 84 5.37 -7.83 9.14
C HIS A 84 4.07 -8.54 9.53
N LEU A 85 3.13 -8.67 8.59
CA LEU A 85 1.90 -9.45 8.79
C LEU A 85 2.24 -10.92 9.14
N VAL A 86 3.09 -11.57 8.33
CA VAL A 86 3.50 -12.97 8.56
C VAL A 86 4.26 -13.11 9.86
N ALA A 87 5.20 -12.20 10.17
CA ALA A 87 5.91 -12.21 11.44
C ALA A 87 4.96 -12.10 12.64
N GLY A 88 3.95 -11.24 12.58
CA GLY A 88 2.93 -11.10 13.61
C GLY A 88 2.05 -12.34 13.76
N LEU A 89 1.72 -13.01 12.64
CA LEU A 89 0.90 -14.24 12.64
C LEU A 89 1.67 -15.48 13.06
N THR A 90 3.00 -15.45 13.03
CA THR A 90 3.90 -16.55 13.40
C THR A 90 4.66 -16.24 14.70
N ILE A 91 5.74 -15.47 14.64
CA ILE A 91 6.57 -15.12 15.81
C ILE A 91 5.72 -14.47 16.91
N GLY A 92 4.84 -13.53 16.54
CA GLY A 92 3.94 -12.87 17.48
C GLY A 92 3.00 -13.82 18.21
N ARG A 93 2.68 -14.96 17.60
CA ARG A 93 1.88 -16.06 18.19
C ARG A 93 2.74 -17.20 18.78
N ARG A 94 4.05 -17.00 18.91
CA ARG A 94 5.05 -17.97 19.37
C ARG A 94 5.20 -19.20 18.45
N ASP A 95 4.86 -19.06 17.18
CA ASP A 95 5.08 -20.07 16.15
C ASP A 95 6.35 -19.76 15.35
N GLY A 96 7.50 -20.08 15.92
CA GLY A 96 8.79 -19.91 15.25
C GLY A 96 8.95 -20.82 14.03
N HIS A 97 8.32 -22.02 14.04
CA HIS A 97 8.38 -22.95 12.91
C HIS A 97 7.62 -22.39 11.70
N GLY A 98 6.42 -21.84 11.91
CA GLY A 98 5.68 -21.18 10.82
C GLY A 98 6.45 -20.04 10.18
N TYR A 99 7.25 -19.29 10.94
CA TYR A 99 8.12 -18.26 10.36
C TYR A 99 9.27 -18.86 9.54
N LEU A 100 9.92 -19.92 10.04
CA LEU A 100 10.97 -20.64 9.31
C LEU A 100 10.45 -21.16 7.96
N ASP A 101 9.26 -21.78 7.96
CA ASP A 101 8.65 -22.37 6.77
C ASP A 101 8.23 -21.30 5.76
N ALA A 102 7.70 -20.16 6.22
CA ALA A 102 7.37 -19.02 5.35
C ALA A 102 8.61 -18.46 4.67
N MET A 103 9.70 -18.27 5.41
CA MET A 103 10.97 -17.78 4.89
C MET A 103 11.67 -18.78 3.98
N GLU A 104 11.55 -20.09 4.26
CA GLU A 104 12.09 -21.14 3.38
C GLU A 104 11.32 -21.25 2.08
N ARG A 105 10.00 -21.11 2.10
CA ARG A 105 9.16 -21.10 0.87
C ARG A 105 9.63 -20.04 -0.11
N GLU A 106 9.96 -18.85 0.36
CA GLU A 106 10.34 -17.74 -0.50
C GLU A 106 11.82 -17.68 -0.83
N GLY A 107 12.69 -17.95 0.15
CA GLY A 107 14.13 -17.78 0.01
C GLY A 107 14.92 -19.09 0.09
N GLY A 108 14.25 -20.22 0.09
CA GLY A 108 14.89 -21.54 0.22
C GLY A 108 15.70 -21.65 1.51
N VAL A 109 16.80 -22.42 1.44
CA VAL A 109 17.70 -22.65 2.59
C VAL A 109 18.27 -21.35 3.14
N VAL A 110 18.54 -20.35 2.29
CA VAL A 110 19.05 -19.03 2.72
C VAL A 110 17.99 -18.29 3.54
N GLY A 111 16.74 -18.29 3.07
CA GLY A 111 15.62 -17.70 3.81
C GLY A 111 15.47 -18.35 5.19
N ARG A 112 15.48 -19.68 5.27
CA ARG A 112 15.42 -20.42 6.54
C ARG A 112 16.58 -20.09 7.48
N LEU A 113 17.80 -19.98 6.96
CA LEU A 113 18.97 -19.63 7.76
C LEU A 113 18.85 -18.21 8.35
N LEU A 114 18.41 -17.25 7.55
CA LEU A 114 18.17 -15.89 8.00
C LEU A 114 17.04 -15.83 9.05
N ALA A 115 15.98 -16.62 8.88
CA ALA A 115 14.90 -16.72 9.85
C ALA A 115 15.40 -17.25 11.22
N HIS A 116 16.29 -18.25 11.24
CA HIS A 116 16.97 -18.67 12.46
C HIS A 116 17.75 -17.53 13.10
N GLY A 117 18.50 -16.74 12.29
CA GLY A 117 19.23 -15.59 12.79
C GLY A 117 18.34 -14.55 13.47
N VAL A 118 17.12 -14.30 12.93
CA VAL A 118 16.12 -13.42 13.54
C VAL A 118 15.57 -14.00 14.83
N LEU A 119 15.16 -15.27 14.83
CA LEU A 119 14.60 -15.94 16.01
C LEU A 119 15.61 -16.00 17.18
N ASP A 120 16.88 -16.23 16.86
CA ASP A 120 17.98 -16.25 17.84
C ASP A 120 18.45 -14.84 18.21
N LYS A 121 17.86 -13.78 17.66
CA LYS A 121 18.25 -12.37 17.86
C LYS A 121 19.71 -12.06 17.46
N ARG A 122 20.27 -12.82 16.51
CA ARG A 122 21.63 -12.59 15.97
C ARG A 122 21.66 -11.55 14.87
N ILE A 123 20.54 -11.36 14.18
CA ILE A 123 20.35 -10.29 13.18
C ILE A 123 19.05 -9.53 13.50
N PRO A 124 18.97 -8.26 13.08
CA PRO A 124 17.76 -7.47 13.29
C PRO A 124 16.57 -8.07 12.52
N PRO A 125 15.32 -7.73 12.92
CA PRO A 125 14.10 -8.13 12.21
C PRO A 125 14.18 -7.76 10.72
N LEU A 126 13.99 -8.73 9.83
CA LEU A 126 14.07 -8.50 8.39
C LEU A 126 12.91 -7.67 7.86
N TRP A 127 11.74 -7.74 8.50
CA TRP A 127 10.58 -6.89 8.16
C TRP A 127 10.80 -5.40 8.44
N GLU A 128 11.85 -5.03 9.21
CA GLU A 128 12.24 -3.65 9.47
C GLU A 128 13.49 -3.26 8.66
N SER A 129 14.45 -4.18 8.54
CA SER A 129 15.77 -3.88 7.99
C SER A 129 15.87 -4.13 6.48
N ARG A 130 15.20 -5.17 5.98
CA ARG A 130 15.27 -5.65 4.59
C ARG A 130 13.93 -6.24 4.11
N PRO A 131 12.80 -5.52 4.23
CA PRO A 131 11.48 -6.05 3.94
C PRO A 131 11.30 -6.42 2.45
N GLU A 132 11.99 -5.74 1.54
CA GLU A 132 11.89 -5.97 0.10
C GLU A 132 12.58 -7.26 -0.37
N ASP A 133 13.51 -7.79 0.42
CA ASP A 133 14.24 -9.01 0.08
C ASP A 133 13.37 -10.27 0.27
N PHE A 134 12.43 -10.20 1.22
CA PHE A 134 11.48 -11.27 1.53
C PHE A 134 10.10 -10.67 1.72
N HIS A 135 9.30 -10.66 0.67
CA HIS A 135 7.97 -10.02 0.72
C HIS A 135 6.93 -10.84 1.47
N LEU A 136 7.09 -12.17 1.56
CA LEU A 136 6.21 -13.13 2.22
C LEU A 136 4.73 -13.02 1.78
N ALA A 137 4.49 -12.62 0.52
CA ALA A 137 3.15 -12.59 -0.06
C ALA A 137 2.72 -13.95 -0.65
N GLY A 138 3.64 -14.92 -0.78
CA GLY A 138 3.43 -16.18 -1.49
C GLY A 138 2.16 -16.93 -1.07
N GLU A 139 1.90 -17.09 0.24
CA GLU A 139 0.68 -17.76 0.71
C GLU A 139 -0.60 -17.04 0.26
N VAL A 140 -0.60 -15.69 0.29
CA VAL A 140 -1.75 -14.89 -0.14
C VAL A 140 -1.96 -15.03 -1.65
N LEU A 141 -0.87 -15.03 -2.43
CA LEU A 141 -0.92 -15.23 -3.88
C LEU A 141 -1.46 -16.61 -4.24
N ASP A 142 -1.02 -17.67 -3.53
CA ASP A 142 -1.49 -19.05 -3.75
C ASP A 142 -2.99 -19.23 -3.48
N LEU A 143 -3.55 -18.43 -2.56
CA LEU A 143 -4.97 -18.49 -2.15
C LEU A 143 -5.86 -17.53 -2.94
N ALA A 144 -5.27 -16.55 -3.64
CA ALA A 144 -6.03 -15.57 -4.39
C ALA A 144 -6.56 -16.17 -5.70
N THR A 145 -7.85 -16.03 -5.97
CA THR A 145 -8.45 -16.36 -7.28
C THR A 145 -8.30 -15.22 -8.29
N GLY A 146 -7.88 -14.05 -7.83
CA GLY A 146 -7.57 -12.86 -8.62
C GLY A 146 -7.06 -11.76 -7.71
N LEU A 147 -6.33 -10.80 -8.27
CA LEU A 147 -5.77 -9.68 -7.55
C LEU A 147 -6.33 -8.36 -8.05
N ILE A 148 -6.68 -7.47 -7.11
CA ILE A 148 -6.83 -6.05 -7.35
C ILE A 148 -5.60 -5.36 -6.77
N VAL A 149 -4.90 -4.58 -7.59
CA VAL A 149 -3.70 -3.84 -7.24
C VAL A 149 -3.82 -2.39 -7.67
N HIS A 150 -3.11 -1.48 -6.98
CA HIS A 150 -3.24 -0.04 -7.23
C HIS A 150 -2.11 0.55 -8.09
N SER A 151 -1.16 -0.29 -8.54
CA SER A 151 0.02 0.16 -9.30
C SER A 151 0.54 -0.91 -10.25
N SER A 152 1.23 -0.49 -11.30
CA SER A 152 1.97 -1.41 -12.17
C SER A 152 3.17 -2.03 -11.45
N TYR A 153 3.74 -1.33 -10.47
CA TYR A 153 4.79 -1.89 -9.61
C TYR A 153 4.32 -3.16 -8.88
N VAL A 154 3.17 -3.10 -8.20
CA VAL A 154 2.64 -4.27 -7.48
C VAL A 154 2.21 -5.38 -8.44
N GLU A 155 1.59 -5.05 -9.58
CA GLU A 155 1.29 -6.02 -10.63
C GLU A 155 2.54 -6.76 -11.09
N GLY A 156 3.61 -6.01 -11.43
CA GLY A 156 4.89 -6.59 -11.84
C GLY A 156 5.52 -7.47 -10.76
N ARG A 157 5.44 -7.06 -9.49
CA ARG A 157 5.94 -7.83 -8.34
C ARG A 157 5.15 -9.13 -8.14
N ALA A 158 3.81 -9.09 -8.26
CA ALA A 158 2.96 -10.27 -8.16
C ALA A 158 3.26 -11.26 -9.29
N ARG A 159 3.41 -10.78 -10.53
CA ARG A 159 3.81 -11.62 -11.68
C ARG A 159 5.20 -12.23 -11.48
N ALA A 160 6.18 -11.44 -11.02
CA ALA A 160 7.53 -11.92 -10.72
C ALA A 160 7.56 -12.96 -9.59
N ALA A 161 6.61 -12.90 -8.66
CA ALA A 161 6.41 -13.87 -7.59
C ALA A 161 5.62 -15.12 -8.03
N GLY A 162 5.28 -15.25 -9.34
CA GLY A 162 4.63 -16.42 -9.92
C GLY A 162 3.11 -16.38 -9.92
N PHE A 163 2.46 -15.25 -9.63
CA PHE A 163 1.01 -15.19 -9.74
C PHE A 163 0.55 -15.15 -11.20
N GLU A 164 -0.17 -16.17 -11.64
CA GLU A 164 -0.67 -16.32 -13.01
C GLU A 164 -2.15 -15.96 -13.19
N GLY A 165 -2.89 -15.85 -12.09
CA GLY A 165 -4.32 -15.50 -12.09
C GLY A 165 -4.61 -14.11 -12.64
N PRO A 166 -5.89 -13.73 -12.78
CA PRO A 166 -6.29 -12.40 -13.25
C PRO A 166 -5.82 -11.30 -12.29
N VAL A 167 -5.32 -10.19 -12.86
CA VAL A 167 -4.93 -8.99 -12.12
C VAL A 167 -5.66 -7.79 -12.69
N TRP A 168 -6.39 -7.09 -11.86
CA TRP A 168 -7.04 -5.83 -12.19
C TRP A 168 -6.28 -4.68 -11.54
N ARG A 169 -5.71 -3.80 -12.37
CA ARG A 169 -5.08 -2.59 -11.88
C ARG A 169 -6.13 -1.49 -11.76
N ILE A 170 -6.54 -1.23 -10.52
CA ILE A 170 -7.56 -0.24 -10.19
C ILE A 170 -6.89 0.85 -9.35
N PRO A 171 -6.91 2.13 -9.77
CA PRO A 171 -6.31 3.21 -9.00
C PRO A 171 -6.90 3.31 -7.59
N HIS A 172 -6.08 3.73 -6.64
CA HIS A 172 -6.57 4.05 -5.29
C HIS A 172 -7.54 5.24 -5.38
N PRO A 173 -8.78 5.16 -4.83
CA PRO A 173 -9.74 6.27 -4.91
C PRO A 173 -9.25 7.49 -4.14
N ALA A 174 -9.59 8.66 -4.64
CA ALA A 174 -9.52 9.88 -3.86
C ALA A 174 -10.71 9.95 -2.90
N TRP A 175 -10.52 10.63 -1.77
CA TRP A 175 -11.60 10.91 -0.84
C TRP A 175 -12.43 12.09 -1.33
N GLU A 176 -13.74 11.95 -1.30
CA GLU A 176 -14.63 13.09 -1.43
C GLU A 176 -14.50 13.97 -0.18
N HIS A 177 -14.32 15.25 -0.35
CA HIS A 177 -14.24 16.21 0.74
C HIS A 177 -15.01 17.49 0.40
N ALA A 178 -15.59 18.10 1.43
CA ALA A 178 -16.13 19.45 1.31
C ALA A 178 -15.00 20.47 1.02
N PRO A 179 -15.32 21.69 0.58
CA PRO A 179 -14.33 22.75 0.52
C PRO A 179 -13.58 22.90 1.84
N VAL A 180 -12.24 22.86 1.77
CA VAL A 180 -11.38 22.85 2.96
C VAL A 180 -10.83 24.25 3.20
N GLU A 181 -11.11 24.82 4.39
CA GLU A 181 -10.46 26.04 4.84
C GLU A 181 -9.05 25.71 5.35
N PRO A 182 -7.98 26.32 4.75
CA PRO A 182 -6.62 26.08 5.21
C PRO A 182 -6.41 26.48 6.66
N ALA A 183 -5.66 25.70 7.41
CA ALA A 183 -5.24 26.06 8.75
C ALA A 183 -4.37 27.34 8.71
N ARG A 184 -4.57 28.21 9.70
CA ARG A 184 -3.75 29.43 9.81
C ARG A 184 -2.40 29.08 10.44
N LEU A 185 -1.39 28.91 9.59
CA LEU A 185 -0.02 28.63 9.96
C LEU A 185 0.92 29.63 9.30
N GLU A 186 1.99 29.98 9.98
CA GLU A 186 3.05 30.81 9.42
C GLU A 186 4.01 29.97 8.61
N GLY A 187 4.72 30.60 7.67
CA GLY A 187 5.77 30.00 6.84
C GLY A 187 5.63 30.37 5.38
N SER A 188 6.75 30.65 4.74
CA SER A 188 6.82 30.96 3.31
C SER A 188 8.13 30.42 2.72
N PRO A 189 8.14 29.22 2.14
CA PRO A 189 7.01 28.27 2.05
C PRO A 189 6.70 27.53 3.35
N LEU A 190 5.45 27.07 3.49
CA LEU A 190 5.06 26.05 4.46
C LEU A 190 5.17 24.67 3.81
N ILE A 191 6.08 23.85 4.32
CA ILE A 191 6.35 22.50 3.83
C ILE A 191 5.72 21.49 4.79
N GLY A 192 4.93 20.51 4.31
CA GLY A 192 4.25 19.53 5.16
C GLY A 192 4.71 18.10 4.95
N SER A 193 4.89 17.35 6.03
CA SER A 193 5.07 15.89 6.01
C SER A 193 4.07 15.22 6.94
N PHE A 194 3.37 14.19 6.46
CA PHE A 194 2.20 13.59 7.11
C PHE A 194 2.34 12.08 7.30
N GLY A 195 1.87 11.60 8.47
CA GLY A 195 1.91 10.22 8.91
C GLY A 195 3.07 9.93 9.85
N ASN A 196 3.22 8.67 10.31
CA ASN A 196 4.19 8.30 11.34
C ASN A 196 5.61 8.79 11.02
N LEU A 197 6.24 9.46 12.00
CA LEU A 197 7.58 10.02 11.86
C LEU A 197 8.61 8.96 12.22
N ASN A 198 9.35 8.50 11.22
CA ASN A 198 10.35 7.43 11.37
C ASN A 198 11.42 7.48 10.26
N ALA A 199 12.34 6.54 10.31
CA ALA A 199 13.43 6.43 9.34
C ALA A 199 12.95 6.00 7.95
N SER A 200 11.95 5.12 7.84
CA SER A 200 11.44 4.64 6.54
C SER A 200 10.70 5.73 5.76
N LYS A 201 10.15 6.74 6.44
CA LYS A 201 9.65 7.97 5.81
C LYS A 201 10.73 9.01 5.54
N ARG A 202 11.98 8.62 5.65
CA ARG A 202 13.15 9.46 5.32
C ARG A 202 13.15 10.80 6.07
N ILE A 203 12.56 10.81 7.29
CA ILE A 203 12.54 12.03 8.12
C ILE A 203 13.94 12.58 8.38
N PRO A 204 15.01 11.77 8.63
CA PRO A 204 16.37 12.32 8.76
C PRO A 204 16.80 13.14 7.55
N GLN A 205 16.59 12.62 6.34
CA GLN A 205 16.96 13.29 5.09
C GLN A 205 16.14 14.56 4.86
N LEU A 206 14.84 14.51 5.19
CA LEU A 206 13.98 15.69 5.14
C LEU A 206 14.48 16.81 6.07
N LEU A 207 14.82 16.48 7.31
CA LEU A 207 15.32 17.46 8.27
C LEU A 207 16.64 18.08 7.84
N GLU A 208 17.57 17.28 7.29
CA GLU A 208 18.84 17.77 6.76
C GLU A 208 18.66 18.71 5.56
N ALA A 209 17.81 18.31 4.59
CA ALA A 209 17.50 19.15 3.43
C ALA A 209 16.81 20.45 3.85
N PHE A 210 15.85 20.36 4.77
CA PHE A 210 15.14 21.52 5.31
C PHE A 210 16.05 22.47 6.10
N ALA A 211 16.97 21.94 6.91
CA ALA A 211 17.95 22.76 7.63
C ALA A 211 18.84 23.54 6.66
N ARG A 212 19.18 22.98 5.50
CA ARG A 212 19.91 23.69 4.43
C ARG A 212 19.04 24.78 3.81
N LEU A 213 17.77 24.49 3.47
CA LEU A 213 16.82 25.46 2.93
C LEU A 213 16.67 26.68 3.85
N ARG A 214 16.56 26.47 5.16
CA ARG A 214 16.40 27.58 6.12
C ARG A 214 17.57 28.54 6.20
N ARG A 215 18.76 28.15 5.76
CA ARG A 215 19.93 29.07 5.68
C ARG A 215 19.72 30.16 4.63
N SER A 216 19.06 29.82 3.52
CA SER A 216 18.71 30.75 2.43
C SER A 216 17.33 31.38 2.60
N ARG A 217 16.44 30.70 3.34
CA ARG A 217 15.03 31.10 3.56
C ARG A 217 14.62 30.91 5.01
N PRO A 218 14.99 31.84 5.90
CA PRO A 218 14.68 31.75 7.33
C PRO A 218 13.18 31.71 7.64
N GLU A 219 12.34 32.26 6.74
CA GLU A 219 10.88 32.29 6.84
C GLU A 219 10.21 30.93 6.51
N ALA A 220 10.93 29.99 5.90
CA ALA A 220 10.41 28.65 5.62
C ALA A 220 10.09 27.89 6.92
N ARG A 221 8.96 27.20 6.95
CA ARG A 221 8.55 26.33 8.05
C ARG A 221 8.28 24.92 7.58
N LEU A 222 8.59 23.95 8.46
CA LEU A 222 8.27 22.53 8.24
C LEU A 222 7.20 22.10 9.26
N LEU A 223 6.07 21.63 8.74
CA LEU A 223 4.99 21.02 9.48
C LEU A 223 5.15 19.50 9.48
N LEU A 224 5.29 18.91 10.65
CA LEU A 224 5.36 17.46 10.85
C LEU A 224 4.08 17.00 11.56
N VAL A 225 3.25 16.19 10.88
CA VAL A 225 1.98 15.71 11.41
C VAL A 225 2.00 14.19 11.49
N GLY A 226 1.93 13.66 12.71
CA GLY A 226 1.87 12.23 13.00
C GLY A 226 2.70 11.82 14.20
N ALA A 227 2.42 10.63 14.71
CA ALA A 227 3.12 10.08 15.86
C ALA A 227 4.58 9.75 15.54
N VAL A 228 5.46 10.01 16.49
CA VAL A 228 6.87 9.58 16.41
C VAL A 228 6.93 8.09 16.72
N SER A 229 7.51 7.31 15.81
CA SER A 229 7.63 5.87 15.99
C SER A 229 8.55 5.52 17.18
N PRO A 230 8.26 4.46 17.94
CA PRO A 230 9.12 4.02 19.03
C PRO A 230 10.58 3.85 18.59
N GLY A 231 11.51 4.37 19.37
CA GLY A 231 12.95 4.30 19.06
C GLY A 231 13.46 5.33 18.05
N PHE A 232 12.60 6.15 17.46
CA PHE A 232 13.01 7.24 16.57
C PHE A 232 13.17 8.55 17.37
N ASP A 233 14.41 8.92 17.68
CA ASP A 233 14.74 10.13 18.46
C ASP A 233 14.69 11.39 17.57
N LEU A 234 13.49 11.95 17.40
CA LEU A 234 13.25 13.14 16.60
C LEU A 234 13.91 14.39 17.25
N ASP A 235 13.75 14.56 18.57
CA ASP A 235 14.19 15.76 19.26
C ASP A 235 15.71 15.93 19.22
N ARG A 236 16.46 14.84 19.43
CA ARG A 236 17.91 14.84 19.27
C ARG A 236 18.36 15.20 17.87
N ARG A 237 17.59 14.79 16.83
CA ARG A 237 17.91 15.15 15.43
C ARG A 237 17.66 16.62 15.17
N LEU A 238 16.55 17.17 15.64
CA LEU A 238 16.25 18.60 15.54
C LEU A 238 17.34 19.44 16.21
N GLN A 239 17.73 19.08 17.44
CA GLN A 239 18.82 19.78 18.18
C GLN A 239 20.15 19.76 17.41
N ARG A 240 20.54 18.59 16.87
CA ARG A 240 21.80 18.46 16.10
C ARG A 240 21.84 19.35 14.86
N LEU A 241 20.68 19.59 14.23
CA LEU A 241 20.54 20.40 13.03
C LEU A 241 20.27 21.88 13.32
N GLY A 242 20.17 22.26 14.60
CA GLY A 242 19.85 23.62 15.01
C GLY A 242 18.44 24.04 14.59
N LEU A 243 17.52 23.08 14.43
CA LEU A 243 16.13 23.34 14.10
C LEU A 243 15.34 23.57 15.41
N SER A 244 14.82 24.76 15.55
CA SER A 244 14.00 25.19 16.70
C SER A 244 12.51 25.18 16.37
N GLU A 245 11.68 25.43 17.38
CA GLU A 245 10.23 25.59 17.23
C GLU A 245 9.85 26.75 16.28
N GLU A 246 10.70 27.73 16.10
CA GLU A 246 10.47 28.81 15.12
C GLU A 246 10.46 28.31 13.67
N GLY A 247 11.07 27.16 13.38
CA GLY A 247 11.13 26.58 12.04
C GLY A 247 10.31 25.29 11.89
N ILE A 248 9.92 24.66 13.00
CA ILE A 248 9.23 23.36 13.04
C ILE A 248 7.92 23.50 13.78
N THR A 249 6.84 23.11 13.12
CA THR A 249 5.54 22.91 13.78
C THR A 249 5.27 21.40 13.84
N ARG A 250 4.83 20.91 15.01
CA ARG A 250 4.54 19.48 15.22
C ARG A 250 3.12 19.31 15.72
N GLU A 251 2.38 18.39 15.08
CA GLU A 251 1.10 17.88 15.58
C GLU A 251 1.17 16.35 15.57
N GLU A 252 0.78 15.69 16.65
CA GLU A 252 0.79 14.21 16.69
C GLU A 252 -0.37 13.61 15.89
N TYR A 253 -1.32 13.00 16.57
CA TYR A 253 -2.55 12.54 15.95
C TYR A 253 -3.54 13.70 15.83
N VAL A 254 -4.12 13.86 14.66
CA VAL A 254 -5.15 14.85 14.39
C VAL A 254 -6.38 14.18 13.78
N GLU A 255 -7.57 14.74 14.08
CA GLU A 255 -8.82 14.31 13.45
C GLU A 255 -8.85 14.70 11.97
N GLU A 256 -9.69 14.03 11.18
CA GLU A 256 -9.68 14.12 9.72
C GLU A 256 -9.86 15.55 9.20
N ASP A 257 -10.81 16.31 9.71
CA ASP A 257 -11.03 17.71 9.30
C ASP A 257 -9.78 18.58 9.54
N ARG A 258 -9.10 18.36 10.67
CA ARG A 258 -7.84 19.05 10.98
C ARG A 258 -6.73 18.62 10.04
N LEU A 259 -6.66 17.34 9.70
CA LEU A 259 -5.69 16.81 8.73
C LEU A 259 -5.85 17.48 7.36
N TRP A 260 -7.08 17.58 6.87
CA TRP A 260 -7.38 18.29 5.62
C TRP A 260 -6.98 19.77 5.68
N ALA A 261 -7.33 20.47 6.75
CA ALA A 261 -6.99 21.89 6.92
C ALA A 261 -5.47 22.12 6.97
N LEU A 262 -4.70 21.22 7.62
CA LEU A 262 -3.25 21.27 7.67
C LEU A 262 -2.61 20.99 6.31
N MET A 263 -3.10 19.98 5.57
CA MET A 263 -2.64 19.70 4.21
C MET A 263 -2.94 20.88 3.27
N ALA A 264 -4.15 21.47 3.39
CA ALA A 264 -4.55 22.61 2.58
C ALA A 264 -3.69 23.87 2.86
N ALA A 265 -3.15 24.02 4.06
CA ALA A 265 -2.26 25.13 4.41
C ALA A 265 -0.87 25.04 3.78
N CYS A 266 -0.39 23.82 3.43
CA CYS A 266 0.96 23.64 2.90
C CYS A 266 1.09 24.17 1.46
N ASP A 267 2.25 24.77 1.16
CA ASP A 267 2.66 25.12 -0.20
C ASP A 267 3.24 23.92 -0.95
N VAL A 268 3.91 23.01 -0.20
CA VAL A 268 4.56 21.81 -0.73
C VAL A 268 4.38 20.67 0.27
N CYS A 269 4.09 19.47 -0.21
CA CYS A 269 3.98 18.28 0.63
C CYS A 269 5.09 17.28 0.31
N ILE A 270 5.65 16.64 1.35
CA ILE A 270 6.75 15.70 1.26
C ILE A 270 6.28 14.32 1.67
N ASN A 271 6.46 13.34 0.78
CA ASN A 271 6.11 11.94 1.02
C ASN A 271 7.25 11.01 0.59
N LEU A 272 8.30 10.97 1.38
CA LEU A 272 9.42 10.10 1.12
C LEU A 272 9.19 8.69 1.67
N ARG A 273 9.82 7.70 1.03
CA ARG A 273 9.71 6.31 1.42
C ARG A 273 10.96 5.51 1.04
N SER A 274 11.52 4.77 1.97
CA SER A 274 12.49 3.71 1.73
C SER A 274 12.70 2.90 3.02
N PRO A 275 12.59 1.57 2.95
CA PRO A 275 12.09 0.78 1.81
C PRO A 275 10.60 1.01 1.53
N THR A 276 10.13 0.65 0.34
CA THR A 276 8.68 0.59 0.03
C THR A 276 8.13 -0.79 0.35
N MET A 277 6.87 -0.84 0.82
CA MET A 277 6.13 -2.09 0.98
C MET A 277 5.27 -2.41 -0.26
N GLY A 278 5.40 -1.62 -1.33
CA GLY A 278 4.53 -1.69 -2.50
C GLY A 278 3.20 -0.98 -2.32
N GLU A 279 3.09 -0.18 -1.28
CA GLU A 279 1.87 0.58 -0.96
C GLU A 279 1.61 1.73 -1.94
N THR A 280 0.32 2.03 -2.17
CA THR A 280 -0.13 3.30 -2.72
C THR A 280 -0.49 4.24 -1.57
N SER A 281 0.03 5.46 -1.61
CA SER A 281 -0.08 6.39 -0.48
C SER A 281 -1.40 7.16 -0.46
N GLY A 282 -2.31 6.81 0.42
CA GLY A 282 -3.52 7.59 0.65
C GLY A 282 -3.25 9.05 1.06
N SER A 283 -2.14 9.33 1.76
CA SER A 283 -1.74 10.71 2.08
C SER A 283 -1.36 11.51 0.83
N VAL A 284 -0.67 10.90 -0.13
CA VAL A 284 -0.35 11.56 -1.41
C VAL A 284 -1.63 11.83 -2.20
N ILE A 285 -2.54 10.86 -2.30
CA ILE A 285 -3.81 11.05 -3.00
C ILE A 285 -4.61 12.20 -2.38
N ARG A 286 -4.70 12.29 -1.04
CA ARG A 286 -5.34 13.44 -0.37
C ARG A 286 -4.68 14.78 -0.71
N GLN A 287 -3.35 14.82 -0.76
CA GLN A 287 -2.61 16.05 -1.12
C GLN A 287 -2.84 16.45 -2.58
N LEU A 288 -2.84 15.47 -3.49
CA LEU A 288 -3.13 15.69 -4.90
C LEU A 288 -4.57 16.18 -5.13
N SER A 289 -5.55 15.69 -4.34
CA SER A 289 -6.95 16.16 -4.42
C SER A 289 -7.11 17.59 -3.94
N LEU A 290 -6.19 18.08 -3.10
CA LEU A 290 -6.09 19.50 -2.71
C LEU A 290 -5.21 20.32 -3.68
N GLY A 291 -4.73 19.74 -4.77
CA GLY A 291 -3.84 20.40 -5.72
C GLY A 291 -2.48 20.76 -5.12
N LYS A 292 -1.96 19.96 -4.17
CA LYS A 292 -0.65 20.26 -3.56
C LYS A 292 0.48 19.69 -4.40
N PRO A 293 1.52 20.50 -4.73
CA PRO A 293 2.77 19.99 -5.24
C PRO A 293 3.38 18.99 -4.26
N VAL A 294 3.80 17.83 -4.74
CA VAL A 294 4.39 16.78 -3.89
C VAL A 294 5.83 16.48 -4.30
N VAL A 295 6.66 16.18 -3.30
CA VAL A 295 7.98 15.59 -3.49
C VAL A 295 7.96 14.19 -2.93
N VAL A 296 8.37 13.21 -3.72
CA VAL A 296 8.28 11.79 -3.38
C VAL A 296 9.61 11.08 -3.61
N SER A 297 9.82 9.94 -2.97
CA SER A 297 10.93 9.05 -3.33
C SER A 297 10.66 8.37 -4.67
N ASP A 298 11.70 8.21 -5.49
CA ASP A 298 11.63 7.53 -6.78
C ASP A 298 11.66 5.99 -6.59
N VAL A 299 10.59 5.46 -5.99
CA VAL A 299 10.44 4.02 -5.68
C VAL A 299 8.99 3.58 -5.77
N GLY A 300 8.77 2.32 -6.14
CA GLY A 300 7.44 1.68 -6.12
C GLY A 300 6.39 2.50 -6.87
N TRP A 301 5.18 2.58 -6.33
CA TRP A 301 4.11 3.39 -6.89
C TRP A 301 4.45 4.89 -6.99
N PHE A 302 5.27 5.42 -6.09
CA PHE A 302 5.64 6.85 -6.12
C PHE A 302 6.39 7.21 -7.40
N ALA A 303 7.19 6.28 -7.94
CA ALA A 303 7.89 6.45 -9.21
C ALA A 303 6.94 6.49 -10.43
N GLU A 304 5.72 5.95 -10.30
CA GLU A 304 4.71 5.96 -11.37
C GLU A 304 3.97 7.30 -11.51
N LEU A 305 4.06 8.17 -10.50
CA LEU A 305 3.42 9.50 -10.59
C LEU A 305 4.00 10.29 -11.76
N PRO A 306 3.17 11.00 -12.55
CA PRO A 306 3.68 11.85 -13.63
C PRO A 306 4.64 12.94 -13.12
N ASP A 307 5.69 13.26 -13.88
CA ASP A 307 6.66 14.30 -13.51
C ASP A 307 6.02 15.71 -13.40
N ALA A 308 4.92 15.93 -14.10
CA ALA A 308 4.13 17.16 -13.95
C ALA A 308 3.41 17.28 -12.60
N VAL A 309 3.26 16.18 -11.86
CA VAL A 309 2.50 16.09 -10.59
C VAL A 309 3.44 16.02 -9.40
N ALA A 310 4.57 15.30 -9.51
CA ALA A 310 5.46 15.02 -8.40
C ALA A 310 6.92 15.19 -8.80
N LEU A 311 7.72 15.86 -7.95
CA LEU A 311 9.18 15.80 -8.05
C LEU A 311 9.66 14.52 -7.37
N LYS A 312 10.43 13.72 -8.10
CA LYS A 312 10.97 12.44 -7.63
C LYS A 312 12.40 12.61 -7.14
N VAL A 313 12.68 12.09 -5.97
CA VAL A 313 14.00 12.12 -5.34
C VAL A 313 14.57 10.71 -5.29
N PRO A 314 15.77 10.47 -5.83
CA PRO A 314 16.41 9.17 -5.76
C PRO A 314 16.69 8.78 -4.31
N VAL A 315 16.59 7.49 -4.00
CA VAL A 315 16.93 6.98 -2.67
C VAL A 315 18.41 6.60 -2.61
N GLY A 316 19.07 6.91 -1.50
CA GLY A 316 20.47 6.55 -1.25
C GLY A 316 21.44 7.70 -1.43
N THR A 317 22.54 7.47 -2.15
CA THR A 317 23.59 8.48 -2.33
C THR A 317 23.04 9.70 -3.08
N GLY A 318 23.22 10.90 -2.50
CA GLY A 318 22.74 12.15 -3.09
C GLY A 318 21.26 12.47 -2.80
N GLU A 319 20.57 11.65 -2.01
CA GLU A 319 19.14 11.86 -1.68
C GLU A 319 18.88 13.22 -1.01
N THR A 320 19.66 13.56 0.01
CA THR A 320 19.53 14.85 0.73
C THR A 320 19.79 16.05 -0.17
N GLU A 321 20.77 15.95 -1.07
CA GLU A 321 21.10 16.96 -2.06
C GLU A 321 19.98 17.17 -3.07
N ALA A 322 19.45 16.09 -3.62
CA ALA A 322 18.32 16.13 -4.56
C ALA A 322 17.05 16.67 -3.90
N LEU A 323 16.78 16.24 -2.66
CA LEU A 323 15.66 16.75 -1.88
C LEU A 323 15.80 18.24 -1.60
N HIS A 324 16.99 18.70 -1.20
CA HIS A 324 17.25 20.12 -1.00
C HIS A 324 17.03 20.92 -2.28
N ALA A 325 17.52 20.44 -3.43
CA ALA A 325 17.31 21.09 -4.71
C ALA A 325 15.80 21.18 -5.09
N ALA A 326 15.03 20.12 -4.83
CA ALA A 326 13.58 20.12 -5.03
C ALA A 326 12.88 21.14 -4.13
N LEU A 327 13.26 21.22 -2.85
CA LEU A 327 12.72 22.19 -1.91
C LEU A 327 13.08 23.63 -2.32
N GLU A 328 14.32 23.91 -2.73
CA GLU A 328 14.74 25.23 -3.23
C GLU A 328 13.95 25.64 -4.49
N LEU A 329 13.76 24.71 -5.44
CA LEU A 329 12.98 24.97 -6.65
C LEU A 329 11.56 25.37 -6.28
N LEU A 330 10.87 24.54 -5.49
CA LEU A 330 9.48 24.78 -5.13
C LEU A 330 9.31 25.96 -4.16
N ALA A 331 10.34 26.32 -3.39
CA ALA A 331 10.30 27.48 -2.52
C ALA A 331 10.36 28.81 -3.30
N ARG A 332 11.08 28.85 -4.43
CA ARG A 332 11.29 30.09 -5.20
C ARG A 332 10.34 30.26 -6.39
N ASP A 333 9.76 29.18 -6.90
CA ASP A 333 9.02 29.17 -8.18
C ASP A 333 7.53 28.90 -7.97
N ASP A 334 6.76 29.97 -7.77
CA ASP A 334 5.30 29.94 -7.66
C ASP A 334 4.64 29.46 -8.95
N ALA A 335 5.24 29.69 -10.12
CA ALA A 335 4.67 29.25 -11.38
C ALA A 335 4.77 27.72 -11.49
N ALA A 336 5.91 27.13 -11.09
CA ALA A 336 6.07 25.68 -11.02
C ALA A 336 5.05 25.06 -10.06
N ARG A 337 4.84 25.64 -8.86
CA ARG A 337 3.82 25.14 -7.93
C ARG A 337 2.40 25.19 -8.53
N ARG A 338 2.04 26.26 -9.24
CA ARG A 338 0.72 26.36 -9.91
C ARG A 338 0.54 25.32 -11.01
N VAL A 339 1.57 25.09 -11.82
CA VAL A 339 1.53 24.06 -12.87
C VAL A 339 1.34 22.66 -12.26
N MET A 340 2.12 22.33 -11.24
CA MET A 340 1.99 21.06 -10.52
C MET A 340 0.61 20.92 -9.86
N SER A 341 0.08 22.00 -9.28
CA SER A 341 -1.25 22.01 -8.66
C SER A 341 -2.35 21.68 -9.69
N ALA A 342 -2.32 22.31 -10.84
CA ALA A 342 -3.29 22.05 -11.90
C ALA A 342 -3.20 20.59 -12.41
N ALA A 343 -1.98 20.10 -12.61
CA ALA A 343 -1.74 18.71 -13.03
C ALA A 343 -2.21 17.68 -11.98
N ALA A 344 -1.99 17.95 -10.68
CA ALA A 344 -2.45 17.11 -9.60
C ALA A 344 -3.98 16.97 -9.56
N LEU A 345 -4.69 18.10 -9.64
CA LEU A 345 -6.16 18.12 -9.68
C LEU A 345 -6.71 17.40 -10.92
N ASP A 346 -6.04 17.54 -12.07
CA ASP A 346 -6.43 16.87 -13.29
C ASP A 346 -6.22 15.36 -13.20
N LEU A 347 -5.08 14.91 -12.66
CA LEU A 347 -4.79 13.50 -12.42
C LEU A 347 -5.85 12.85 -11.51
N VAL A 348 -6.18 13.52 -10.39
CA VAL A 348 -7.17 13.00 -9.43
C VAL A 348 -8.53 12.84 -10.10
N ARG A 349 -8.99 13.84 -10.85
CA ARG A 349 -10.29 13.77 -11.58
C ARG A 349 -10.32 12.67 -12.62
N ARG A 350 -9.22 12.44 -13.33
CA ARG A 350 -9.18 11.43 -14.40
C ARG A 350 -9.01 10.01 -13.90
N GLU A 351 -8.20 9.80 -12.88
CA GLU A 351 -7.74 8.46 -12.49
C GLU A 351 -8.24 8.02 -11.12
N HIS A 352 -8.42 8.94 -10.18
CA HIS A 352 -8.72 8.64 -8.78
C HIS A 352 -10.15 9.00 -8.36
N ASP A 353 -11.02 9.37 -9.32
CA ASP A 353 -12.43 9.63 -9.03
C ASP A 353 -13.10 8.42 -8.36
N LEU A 354 -13.77 8.64 -7.23
CA LEU A 354 -14.34 7.58 -6.41
C LEU A 354 -15.41 6.77 -7.15
N GLY A 355 -16.27 7.44 -7.93
CA GLY A 355 -17.31 6.78 -8.72
C GLY A 355 -16.69 5.86 -9.77
N ARG A 356 -15.73 6.39 -10.55
CA ARG A 356 -14.99 5.61 -11.54
C ARG A 356 -14.25 4.42 -10.93
N VAL A 357 -13.63 4.59 -9.76
CA VAL A 357 -12.96 3.49 -9.08
C VAL A 357 -13.97 2.42 -8.65
N ALA A 358 -15.13 2.81 -8.13
CA ALA A 358 -16.20 1.88 -7.80
C ALA A 358 -16.71 1.10 -9.03
N ASP A 359 -16.84 1.77 -10.21
CA ASP A 359 -17.20 1.12 -11.48
C ASP A 359 -16.17 0.05 -11.88
N LEU A 360 -14.89 0.37 -11.75
CA LEU A 360 -13.81 -0.60 -12.04
C LEU A 360 -13.82 -1.79 -11.08
N TYR A 361 -14.12 -1.56 -9.79
CA TYR A 361 -14.29 -2.64 -8.81
C TYR A 361 -15.46 -3.54 -9.17
N ALA A 362 -16.63 -2.95 -9.48
CA ALA A 362 -17.81 -3.71 -9.86
C ALA A 362 -17.53 -4.58 -11.09
N ALA A 363 -16.93 -4.01 -12.14
CA ALA A 363 -16.56 -4.74 -13.34
C ALA A 363 -15.55 -5.87 -13.08
N ALA A 364 -14.52 -5.64 -12.26
CA ALA A 364 -13.55 -6.66 -11.88
C ALA A 364 -14.20 -7.81 -11.10
N LEU A 365 -15.09 -7.49 -10.17
CA LEU A 365 -15.80 -8.50 -9.37
C LEU A 365 -16.83 -9.27 -10.21
N GLU A 366 -17.48 -8.63 -11.18
CA GLU A 366 -18.38 -9.31 -12.13
C GLU A 366 -17.60 -10.28 -13.02
N GLN A 367 -16.42 -9.88 -13.53
CA GLN A 367 -15.54 -10.78 -14.27
C GLN A 367 -15.09 -11.97 -13.42
N ALA A 368 -14.69 -11.71 -12.15
CA ALA A 368 -14.30 -12.78 -11.24
C ALA A 368 -15.44 -13.74 -10.89
N ALA A 369 -16.68 -13.24 -10.80
CA ALA A 369 -17.87 -14.05 -10.50
C ALA A 369 -18.42 -14.76 -11.73
N GLY A 370 -18.18 -14.25 -12.93
CA GLY A 370 -18.66 -14.80 -14.20
C GLY A 370 -18.02 -16.13 -14.60
N GLY A 371 -17.15 -16.70 -13.79
CA GLY A 371 -16.64 -18.07 -13.93
C GLY A 371 -15.39 -18.21 -14.81
N GLU A 372 -15.17 -17.39 -15.83
CA GLU A 372 -14.02 -17.54 -16.72
C GLU A 372 -12.68 -17.32 -16.00
N ALA A 373 -12.55 -16.25 -15.21
CA ALA A 373 -11.30 -15.97 -14.48
C ALA A 373 -11.02 -17.01 -13.38
N VAL A 374 -12.05 -17.53 -12.73
CA VAL A 374 -11.91 -18.59 -11.72
C VAL A 374 -11.60 -19.92 -12.38
N ALA A 375 -12.26 -20.23 -13.49
CA ALA A 375 -12.00 -21.42 -14.26
C ALA A 375 -10.56 -21.46 -14.80
N ASP A 376 -10.07 -20.34 -15.35
CA ASP A 376 -8.71 -20.22 -15.88
C ASP A 376 -7.66 -20.33 -14.75
N ALA A 377 -7.89 -19.72 -13.60
CA ALA A 377 -7.00 -19.84 -12.45
C ALA A 377 -6.93 -21.29 -11.92
N VAL A 378 -8.08 -21.94 -11.76
CA VAL A 378 -8.15 -23.35 -11.34
C VAL A 378 -7.52 -24.27 -12.37
N LEU A 379 -7.76 -24.04 -13.65
CA LEU A 379 -7.13 -24.82 -14.73
C LEU A 379 -5.60 -24.64 -14.73
N GLY A 380 -5.11 -23.43 -14.50
CA GLY A 380 -3.69 -23.13 -14.34
C GLY A 380 -3.07 -23.87 -13.15
N ASP A 381 -3.74 -23.86 -11.99
CA ASP A 381 -3.28 -24.58 -10.78
C ASP A 381 -3.27 -26.10 -10.98
N VAL A 382 -4.32 -26.63 -11.61
CA VAL A 382 -4.40 -28.06 -11.92
C VAL A 382 -3.32 -28.46 -12.93
N ALA A 383 -3.06 -27.62 -13.95
CA ALA A 383 -2.02 -27.88 -14.93
C ALA A 383 -0.61 -27.90 -14.29
N ARG A 384 -0.34 -26.96 -13.35
CA ARG A 384 0.92 -26.95 -12.57
C ARG A 384 1.05 -28.20 -11.71
N ALA A 385 0.03 -28.52 -10.92
CA ALA A 385 0.03 -29.71 -10.09
C ALA A 385 0.22 -31.00 -10.90
N ALA A 386 -0.39 -31.07 -12.09
CA ALA A 386 -0.20 -32.18 -13.00
C ALA A 386 1.24 -32.28 -13.51
N ALA A 387 1.86 -31.16 -13.87
CA ALA A 387 3.26 -31.10 -14.29
C ALA A 387 4.22 -31.51 -13.16
N ASP A 388 3.96 -31.06 -11.93
CA ASP A 388 4.74 -31.39 -10.73
C ASP A 388 4.76 -32.91 -10.42
N VAL A 389 3.68 -33.61 -10.76
CA VAL A 389 3.60 -35.09 -10.63
C VAL A 389 3.97 -35.83 -11.91
N GLY A 390 4.52 -35.13 -12.92
CA GLY A 390 5.06 -35.72 -14.12
C GLY A 390 4.04 -36.07 -15.21
N ILE A 391 2.84 -35.48 -15.21
CA ILE A 391 1.86 -35.63 -16.31
C ILE A 391 2.26 -34.68 -17.42
N GLU A 392 2.68 -35.25 -18.56
CA GLU A 392 3.09 -34.46 -19.71
C GLU A 392 1.89 -33.98 -20.56
N PRO A 393 1.94 -32.77 -21.13
CA PRO A 393 0.94 -32.29 -22.07
C PRO A 393 0.72 -33.28 -23.24
N GLY A 394 -0.54 -33.63 -23.48
CA GLY A 394 -0.90 -34.59 -24.56
C GLY A 394 -0.81 -36.06 -24.16
N SER A 395 -0.46 -36.38 -22.90
CA SER A 395 -0.50 -37.75 -22.38
C SER A 395 -1.94 -38.25 -22.20
N PRO A 396 -2.19 -39.57 -22.12
CA PRO A 396 -3.50 -40.13 -21.80
C PRO A 396 -4.03 -39.67 -20.44
N GLU A 397 -3.15 -39.48 -19.45
CA GLU A 397 -3.45 -38.98 -18.15
C GLU A 397 -3.91 -37.53 -18.18
N ALA A 398 -3.25 -36.69 -18.99
CA ALA A 398 -3.68 -35.30 -19.21
C ALA A 398 -5.04 -35.22 -19.90
N ALA A 399 -5.34 -36.11 -20.85
CA ALA A 399 -6.63 -36.20 -21.52
C ALA A 399 -7.76 -36.63 -20.57
N GLU A 400 -7.49 -37.59 -19.67
CA GLU A 400 -8.43 -38.01 -18.64
C GLU A 400 -8.71 -36.90 -17.63
N LEU A 401 -7.66 -36.18 -17.18
CA LEU A 401 -7.78 -35.03 -16.30
C LEU A 401 -8.63 -33.92 -16.94
N ALA A 402 -8.38 -33.57 -18.20
CA ALA A 402 -9.16 -32.59 -18.94
C ALA A 402 -10.64 -32.99 -19.06
N ARG A 403 -10.92 -34.29 -19.31
CA ARG A 403 -12.29 -34.79 -19.35
C ARG A 403 -13.01 -34.65 -18.00
N ARG A 404 -12.35 -34.95 -16.88
CA ARG A 404 -12.91 -34.79 -15.54
C ARG A 404 -13.15 -33.31 -15.18
N LEU A 405 -12.26 -32.42 -15.58
CA LEU A 405 -12.45 -30.97 -15.41
C LEU A 405 -13.65 -30.45 -16.21
N ALA A 406 -13.86 -30.98 -17.43
CA ALA A 406 -15.03 -30.65 -18.23
C ALA A 406 -16.35 -31.14 -17.59
N GLU A 407 -16.34 -32.30 -16.91
CA GLU A 407 -17.49 -32.83 -16.18
C GLU A 407 -17.95 -31.94 -15.01
N VAL A 408 -17.06 -31.13 -14.44
CA VAL A 408 -17.35 -30.15 -13.37
C VAL A 408 -17.49 -28.72 -13.89
N GLU A 409 -17.73 -28.56 -15.19
CA GLU A 409 -17.92 -27.27 -15.88
C GLU A 409 -16.71 -26.30 -15.83
N LEU A 410 -15.54 -26.79 -15.48
CA LEU A 410 -14.29 -26.01 -15.43
C LEU A 410 -13.50 -25.98 -16.74
N GLY A 411 -14.04 -26.49 -17.85
CA GLY A 411 -13.33 -26.67 -19.11
C GLY A 411 -14.15 -26.32 -20.36
N ARG A 412 -15.00 -25.29 -20.31
CA ARG A 412 -15.78 -24.82 -21.48
C ARG A 412 -15.13 -23.59 -22.11
#